data_5c5ba98b4da27e1ea2756506d5866704
#
_entry.id   5c5ba98b4da27e1ea2756506d5866704
#
_cell.length_a   1.000
_cell.length_b   1.000
_cell.length_c   1.000
_cell.angle_alpha   90.00
_cell.angle_beta   90.00
_cell.angle_gamma   90.00
#
_symmetry.space_group_name_H-M   'P 1'
#
loop_
_entity.id
_entity.type
_entity.pdbx_description
1 polymer ?
#
loop_
_entity_poly.entity_id
_entity_poly.type
_entity_poly.pdbx_seq_one_letter_code
_entity_poly.pdbx_strand_id
1 'polypeptide(L)'
;ISIGQYVTGDFSLNNRFFHNLTKEEQDKILDYELMVYLCEGTDRERIDWFTVINTYGEKVNEQEIRNAVYTGPWLSDAKLKFSKSNCAAYLLANDGGQLVSGSPIRQDYLETALSWINDGKIEDYMAKHQHAKNADDLWDYFQDVIAWVRLIFPNYRREMSNVPWGVLYNQFKEKKFDSK
;
A
#
# COMPACT_ATOMS: atom_id res chain seq x y z
N ILE A 1 -4.99 -1.68 -22.99
CA ILE A 1 -4.42 -1.90 -21.63
C ILE A 1 -2.91 -1.91 -21.81
N SER A 2 -2.21 -0.87 -21.36
CA SER A 2 -0.76 -0.84 -21.41
C SER A 2 -0.22 -1.62 -20.21
N ILE A 3 0.15 -2.85 -20.42
CA ILE A 3 0.81 -3.69 -19.39
C ILE A 3 2.24 -3.19 -19.10
N GLY A 4 2.81 -2.40 -20.00
CA GLY A 4 4.22 -1.99 -19.97
C GLY A 4 4.66 -1.12 -18.79
N GLN A 5 3.74 -0.53 -18.04
CA GLN A 5 4.09 0.42 -16.96
C GLN A 5 4.27 -0.24 -15.59
N TYR A 6 3.81 -1.49 -15.42
CA TYR A 6 3.81 -2.19 -14.13
C TYR A 6 4.68 -3.44 -14.08
N VAL A 7 5.23 -3.84 -15.21
CA VAL A 7 6.07 -5.03 -15.31
C VAL A 7 7.52 -4.60 -15.46
N THR A 8 8.20 -4.47 -14.33
CA THR A 8 9.65 -4.27 -14.29
C THR A 8 10.30 -5.65 -14.16
N GLY A 9 10.58 -6.29 -15.26
CA GLY A 9 11.30 -7.55 -15.29
C GLY A 9 11.47 -8.04 -16.73
N ASP A 10 12.64 -8.57 -17.01
CA ASP A 10 12.89 -9.24 -18.30
C ASP A 10 12.28 -10.64 -18.24
N PHE A 11 11.11 -10.81 -18.89
CA PHE A 11 10.49 -12.13 -19.04
C PHE A 11 11.16 -12.88 -20.17
N SER A 12 11.62 -14.09 -19.89
CA SER A 12 12.22 -14.96 -20.89
C SER A 12 11.48 -16.30 -20.97
N LEU A 13 11.29 -16.81 -22.17
CA LEU A 13 10.84 -18.16 -22.46
C LEU A 13 12.04 -18.97 -22.97
N ASN A 14 12.44 -20.03 -22.24
CA ASN A 14 13.61 -20.83 -22.56
C ASN A 14 14.90 -19.99 -22.75
N ASN A 15 15.13 -19.03 -21.87
CA ASN A 15 16.23 -18.07 -21.92
C ASN A 15 16.23 -17.14 -23.16
N ARG A 16 15.09 -17.00 -23.84
CA ARG A 16 14.90 -16.07 -24.96
C ARG A 16 13.88 -15.00 -24.56
N PHE A 17 14.20 -13.75 -24.85
CA PHE A 17 13.27 -12.63 -24.70
C PHE A 17 12.28 -12.59 -25.86
N PHE A 18 11.14 -11.91 -25.70
CA PHE A 18 10.09 -11.82 -26.70
C PHE A 18 10.61 -11.47 -28.10
N HIS A 19 11.53 -10.50 -28.22
CA HIS A 19 12.12 -10.08 -29.49
C HIS A 19 13.04 -11.14 -30.15
N ASN A 20 13.47 -12.15 -29.39
CA ASN A 20 14.31 -13.26 -29.85
C ASN A 20 13.50 -14.56 -30.07
N LEU A 21 12.19 -14.51 -29.88
CA LEU A 21 11.30 -15.63 -30.18
C LEU A 21 11.04 -15.72 -31.71
N THR A 22 10.71 -16.91 -32.19
CA THR A 22 10.25 -17.09 -33.57
C THR A 22 8.93 -16.35 -33.81
N LYS A 23 8.61 -16.03 -35.04
CA LYS A 23 7.35 -15.36 -35.39
C LYS A 23 6.14 -16.12 -34.88
N GLU A 24 6.14 -17.46 -35.02
CA GLU A 24 5.07 -18.32 -34.48
C GLU A 24 4.92 -18.25 -32.98
N GLU A 25 6.04 -18.18 -32.23
CA GLU A 25 6.02 -18.05 -30.78
C GLU A 25 5.51 -16.66 -30.32
N GLN A 26 5.92 -15.62 -31.05
CA GLN A 26 5.42 -14.26 -30.81
C GLN A 26 3.92 -14.17 -31.08
N ASP A 27 3.45 -14.71 -32.21
CA ASP A 27 2.04 -14.66 -32.58
C ASP A 27 1.18 -15.44 -31.55
N LYS A 28 1.62 -16.59 -31.06
CA LYS A 28 0.92 -17.32 -29.99
C LYS A 28 0.75 -16.49 -28.71
N ILE A 29 1.72 -15.64 -28.39
CA ILE A 29 1.63 -14.76 -27.24
C ILE A 29 0.70 -13.59 -27.51
N LEU A 30 0.80 -12.99 -28.70
CA LEU A 30 0.01 -11.81 -29.09
C LEU A 30 -1.46 -12.15 -29.36
N ASP A 31 -1.72 -13.34 -29.93
CA ASP A 31 -3.08 -13.80 -30.24
C ASP A 31 -3.76 -14.52 -29.06
N TYR A 32 -3.11 -14.57 -27.89
CA TYR A 32 -3.71 -15.19 -26.72
C TYR A 32 -4.92 -14.38 -26.24
N GLU A 33 -6.09 -15.01 -26.33
CA GLU A 33 -7.34 -14.41 -25.88
C GLU A 33 -7.45 -14.46 -24.37
N LEU A 34 -7.62 -13.28 -23.75
CA LEU A 34 -7.87 -13.17 -22.32
C LEU A 34 -9.37 -13.03 -22.08
N MET A 35 -9.91 -13.87 -21.21
CA MET A 35 -11.26 -13.67 -20.69
C MET A 35 -11.21 -12.49 -19.68
N VAL A 36 -11.99 -11.45 -19.97
CA VAL A 36 -12.05 -10.25 -19.15
C VAL A 36 -13.46 -10.08 -18.62
N TYR A 37 -13.60 -9.98 -17.30
CA TYR A 37 -14.85 -9.61 -16.64
C TYR A 37 -14.85 -8.12 -16.36
N LEU A 38 -15.83 -7.40 -16.88
CA LEU A 38 -16.06 -6.00 -16.56
C LEU A 38 -17.03 -5.93 -15.37
N CYS A 39 -16.56 -5.43 -14.25
CA CYS A 39 -17.36 -5.29 -13.04
C CYS A 39 -17.87 -3.87 -12.94
N GLU A 40 -19.18 -3.72 -12.91
CA GLU A 40 -19.89 -2.48 -12.61
C GLU A 40 -20.47 -2.56 -11.20
N GLY A 41 -20.65 -1.40 -10.56
CA GLY A 41 -21.21 -1.33 -9.20
C GLY A 41 -20.40 -0.40 -8.30
N THR A 42 -20.81 -0.34 -7.05
CA THR A 42 -20.10 0.38 -5.98
C THR A 42 -18.76 -0.28 -5.67
N ASP A 43 -17.85 0.45 -5.05
CA ASP A 43 -16.54 -0.07 -4.64
C ASP A 43 -16.69 -1.27 -3.71
N ARG A 44 -17.69 -1.27 -2.84
CA ARG A 44 -18.01 -2.37 -1.94
C ARG A 44 -18.40 -3.64 -2.71
N GLU A 45 -19.31 -3.52 -3.67
CA GLU A 45 -19.74 -4.65 -4.51
C GLU A 45 -18.58 -5.21 -5.34
N ARG A 46 -17.70 -4.35 -5.85
CA ARG A 46 -16.49 -4.78 -6.57
C ARG A 46 -15.52 -5.55 -5.69
N ILE A 47 -15.31 -5.11 -4.46
CA ILE A 47 -14.46 -5.81 -3.47
C ILE A 47 -15.08 -7.17 -3.13
N ASP A 48 -16.38 -7.22 -2.83
CA ASP A 48 -17.08 -8.45 -2.47
C ASP A 48 -17.02 -9.46 -3.62
N TRP A 49 -17.26 -9.01 -4.86
CA TRP A 49 -17.15 -9.85 -6.05
C TRP A 49 -15.72 -10.39 -6.25
N PHE A 50 -14.72 -9.52 -6.15
CA PHE A 50 -13.32 -9.90 -6.30
C PHE A 50 -12.89 -10.91 -5.24
N THR A 51 -13.37 -10.76 -4.01
CA THR A 51 -13.14 -11.69 -2.91
C THR A 51 -13.73 -13.06 -3.21
N VAL A 52 -14.95 -13.12 -3.74
CA VAL A 52 -15.63 -14.39 -4.10
C VAL A 52 -14.87 -15.14 -5.18
N ILE A 53 -14.46 -14.48 -6.26
CA ILE A 53 -13.75 -15.18 -7.36
C ILE A 53 -12.36 -15.68 -6.95
N ASN A 54 -11.71 -15.03 -5.99
CA ASN A 54 -10.40 -15.46 -5.46
C ASN A 54 -10.49 -16.56 -4.38
N THR A 55 -11.71 -16.95 -3.97
CA THR A 55 -11.91 -17.99 -2.94
C THR A 55 -11.40 -19.37 -3.42
N TYR A 56 -11.35 -19.62 -4.72
CA TYR A 56 -10.92 -20.87 -5.32
C TYR A 56 -9.45 -20.91 -5.77
N GLY A 57 -8.71 -19.80 -5.58
CA GLY A 57 -7.31 -19.65 -5.93
C GLY A 57 -6.40 -19.39 -4.72
N GLU A 58 -5.22 -18.86 -4.97
CA GLU A 58 -4.35 -18.35 -3.92
C GLU A 58 -5.03 -17.11 -3.29
N LYS A 59 -5.20 -17.13 -1.96
CA LYS A 59 -5.91 -16.05 -1.26
C LYS A 59 -5.16 -14.73 -1.42
N VAL A 60 -5.75 -13.83 -2.16
CA VAL A 60 -5.30 -12.45 -2.24
C VAL A 60 -5.57 -11.76 -0.90
N ASN A 61 -4.62 -11.04 -0.36
CA ASN A 61 -4.83 -10.34 0.90
C ASN A 61 -5.74 -9.09 0.70
N GLU A 62 -6.35 -8.63 1.79
CA GLU A 62 -7.29 -7.49 1.72
C GLU A 62 -6.65 -6.23 1.12
N GLN A 63 -5.37 -5.98 1.40
CA GLN A 63 -4.68 -4.82 0.85
C GLN A 63 -4.46 -4.93 -0.66
N GLU A 64 -4.24 -6.13 -1.19
CA GLU A 64 -4.13 -6.36 -2.64
C GLU A 64 -5.48 -6.13 -3.34
N ILE A 65 -6.58 -6.53 -2.69
CA ILE A 65 -7.94 -6.25 -3.18
C ILE A 65 -8.19 -4.74 -3.22
N ARG A 66 -7.89 -4.03 -2.13
CA ARG A 66 -8.01 -2.56 -2.07
C ARG A 66 -7.17 -1.89 -3.15
N ASN A 67 -5.95 -2.38 -3.39
CA ASN A 67 -5.08 -1.87 -4.44
C ASN A 67 -5.67 -2.02 -5.86
N ALA A 68 -6.38 -3.10 -6.12
CA ALA A 68 -7.03 -3.34 -7.41
C ALA A 68 -8.23 -2.39 -7.61
N VAL A 69 -9.04 -2.22 -6.56
CA VAL A 69 -10.26 -1.39 -6.61
C VAL A 69 -9.93 0.10 -6.66
N TYR A 70 -9.02 0.57 -5.81
CA TYR A 70 -8.68 1.99 -5.66
C TYR A 70 -7.44 2.39 -6.45
N THR A 71 -7.16 1.72 -7.57
CA THR A 71 -6.05 2.07 -8.45
C THR A 71 -6.16 3.53 -8.93
N GLY A 72 -5.05 4.28 -8.81
CA GLY A 72 -4.99 5.67 -9.23
C GLY A 72 -3.65 6.32 -8.94
N PRO A 73 -3.49 7.63 -9.31
CA PRO A 73 -2.26 8.37 -9.08
C PRO A 73 -1.87 8.42 -7.60
N TRP A 74 -2.86 8.63 -6.73
CA TRP A 74 -2.69 8.66 -5.28
C TRP A 74 -2.06 7.37 -4.75
N LEU A 75 -2.63 6.20 -5.11
CA LEU A 75 -2.12 4.91 -4.64
C LEU A 75 -0.72 4.63 -5.17
N SER A 76 -0.43 5.03 -6.41
CA SER A 76 0.90 4.87 -7.01
C SER A 76 1.95 5.64 -6.21
N ASP A 77 1.65 6.87 -5.83
CA ASP A 77 2.52 7.71 -5.02
C ASP A 77 2.63 7.20 -3.57
N ALA A 78 1.51 6.79 -2.96
CA ALA A 78 1.51 6.18 -1.63
C ALA A 78 2.42 4.95 -1.57
N LYS A 79 2.37 4.08 -2.58
CA LYS A 79 3.26 2.90 -2.66
C LYS A 79 4.74 3.27 -2.77
N LEU A 80 5.09 4.36 -3.43
CA LEU A 80 6.48 4.83 -3.46
C LEU A 80 6.99 5.20 -2.08
N LYS A 81 6.15 5.83 -1.27
CA LYS A 81 6.50 6.32 0.06
C LYS A 81 6.47 5.23 1.13
N PHE A 82 5.55 4.22 1.00
CA PHE A 82 5.24 3.28 2.08
C PHE A 82 5.51 1.81 1.77
N SER A 83 5.66 1.40 0.50
CA SER A 83 5.55 -0.02 0.11
C SER A 83 6.76 -0.57 -0.66
N LYS A 84 7.92 0.07 -0.55
CA LYS A 84 9.18 -0.42 -1.14
C LYS A 84 10.17 -0.79 -0.05
N SER A 85 11.09 -1.69 -0.39
CA SER A 85 12.26 -1.93 0.45
C SER A 85 12.99 -0.60 0.68
N ASN A 86 13.29 -0.28 1.94
CA ASN A 86 13.92 0.97 2.33
C ASN A 86 13.14 2.23 1.87
N CYS A 87 11.81 2.17 1.80
CA CYS A 87 11.00 3.33 1.51
C CYS A 87 11.10 4.40 2.61
N ALA A 88 10.69 5.62 2.30
CA ALA A 88 10.77 6.75 3.22
C ALA A 88 10.07 6.47 4.56
N ALA A 89 8.90 5.83 4.54
CA ALA A 89 8.18 5.48 5.76
C ALA A 89 8.95 4.46 6.62
N TYR A 90 9.57 3.45 5.99
CA TYR A 90 10.39 2.48 6.69
C TYR A 90 11.61 3.13 7.34
N LEU A 91 12.34 3.94 6.59
CA LEU A 91 13.53 4.63 7.12
C LEU A 91 13.16 5.58 8.26
N LEU A 92 12.09 6.36 8.07
CA LEU A 92 11.63 7.29 9.11
C LEU A 92 11.20 6.55 10.38
N ALA A 93 10.38 5.51 10.28
CA ALA A 93 9.86 4.81 11.46
C ALA A 93 10.91 3.95 12.19
N ASN A 94 12.03 3.62 11.55
CA ASN A 94 13.10 2.81 12.15
C ASN A 94 14.32 3.61 12.59
N ASP A 95 14.39 4.90 12.32
CA ASP A 95 15.45 5.77 12.83
C ASP A 95 15.30 5.96 14.35
N GLY A 96 16.24 5.40 15.11
CA GLY A 96 16.21 5.40 16.57
C GLY A 96 15.31 4.36 17.24
N GLY A 97 14.72 3.43 16.48
CA GLY A 97 13.89 2.34 16.99
C GLY A 97 12.70 2.02 16.09
N GLN A 98 12.28 0.76 16.07
CA GLN A 98 11.17 0.31 15.23
C GLN A 98 9.81 0.77 15.78
N LEU A 99 9.31 1.92 15.32
CA LEU A 99 8.01 2.47 15.75
C LEU A 99 6.81 1.80 15.07
N VAL A 100 7.02 1.20 13.89
CA VAL A 100 6.00 0.49 13.13
C VAL A 100 6.49 -0.91 12.86
N SER A 101 5.68 -1.91 13.19
CA SER A 101 5.97 -3.32 12.91
C SER A 101 5.57 -3.71 11.49
N GLY A 102 6.08 -4.86 11.01
CA GLY A 102 5.74 -5.41 9.72
C GLY A 102 6.77 -5.11 8.63
N SER A 103 6.38 -5.38 7.39
CA SER A 103 7.23 -5.26 6.19
C SER A 103 6.64 -4.25 5.21
N PRO A 104 7.43 -3.26 4.74
CA PRO A 104 6.94 -2.35 3.72
C PRO A 104 6.57 -3.06 2.41
N ILE A 105 7.26 -4.13 2.04
CA ILE A 105 6.97 -4.91 0.82
C ILE A 105 5.58 -5.57 0.90
N ARG A 106 5.14 -5.97 2.10
CA ARG A 106 3.78 -6.49 2.36
C ARG A 106 2.75 -5.39 2.54
N GLN A 107 3.15 -4.13 2.39
CA GLN A 107 2.34 -2.93 2.54
C GLN A 107 1.86 -2.67 3.98
N ASP A 108 2.45 -3.32 4.98
CA ASP A 108 2.06 -3.16 6.38
C ASP A 108 2.19 -1.69 6.85
N TYR A 109 3.19 -0.95 6.34
CA TYR A 109 3.38 0.48 6.63
C TYR A 109 2.28 1.36 6.02
N LEU A 110 1.87 1.05 4.78
CA LEU A 110 0.76 1.75 4.12
C LEU A 110 -0.56 1.50 4.85
N GLU A 111 -0.85 0.25 5.16
CA GLU A 111 -2.06 -0.15 5.87
C GLU A 111 -2.12 0.48 7.27
N THR A 112 -1.00 0.49 7.98
CA THR A 112 -0.88 1.14 9.29
C THR A 112 -1.17 2.64 9.20
N ALA A 113 -0.55 3.35 8.26
CA ALA A 113 -0.77 4.78 8.08
C ALA A 113 -2.23 5.11 7.73
N LEU A 114 -2.83 4.31 6.83
CA LEU A 114 -4.24 4.43 6.44
C LEU A 114 -5.19 4.18 7.61
N SER A 115 -4.91 3.14 8.41
CA SER A 115 -5.68 2.84 9.61
C SER A 115 -5.61 3.97 10.64
N TRP A 116 -4.46 4.57 10.81
CA TRP A 116 -4.27 5.67 11.77
C TRP A 116 -4.99 6.95 11.37
N ILE A 117 -4.91 7.34 10.09
CA ILE A 117 -5.45 8.63 9.65
C ILE A 117 -6.98 8.68 9.64
N ASN A 118 -7.64 7.54 9.52
CA ASN A 118 -9.11 7.44 9.38
C ASN A 118 -9.76 6.43 10.33
N ASP A 119 -9.21 6.25 11.52
CA ASP A 119 -9.77 5.40 12.58
C ASP A 119 -10.15 3.98 12.09
N GLY A 120 -9.28 3.36 11.29
CA GLY A 120 -9.47 2.03 10.73
C GLY A 120 -10.33 1.95 9.47
N LYS A 121 -10.96 3.03 9.03
CA LYS A 121 -11.79 3.07 7.82
C LYS A 121 -10.95 3.28 6.57
N ILE A 122 -10.11 2.30 6.24
CA ILE A 122 -9.12 2.37 5.16
C ILE A 122 -9.79 2.61 3.81
N GLU A 123 -10.85 1.87 3.51
CA GLU A 123 -11.56 1.94 2.23
C GLU A 123 -12.18 3.31 1.98
N ASP A 124 -12.80 3.91 3.01
CA ASP A 124 -13.38 5.25 2.91
C ASP A 124 -12.32 6.30 2.56
N TYR A 125 -11.13 6.17 3.17
CA TYR A 125 -10.03 7.08 2.88
C TYR A 125 -9.49 6.90 1.46
N MET A 126 -9.27 5.66 1.04
CA MET A 126 -8.78 5.33 -0.31
C MET A 126 -9.77 5.77 -1.40
N ALA A 127 -11.07 5.53 -1.21
CA ALA A 127 -12.11 5.96 -2.14
C ALA A 127 -12.13 7.49 -2.31
N LYS A 128 -12.05 8.22 -1.19
CA LYS A 128 -12.04 9.69 -1.20
C LYS A 128 -10.84 10.28 -1.94
N HIS A 129 -9.68 9.63 -1.84
CA HIS A 129 -8.42 10.16 -2.36
C HIS A 129 -7.97 9.50 -3.66
N GLN A 130 -8.70 8.52 -4.20
CA GLN A 130 -8.31 7.73 -5.38
C GLN A 130 -7.82 8.57 -6.56
N HIS A 131 -8.46 9.71 -6.81
CA HIS A 131 -8.16 10.60 -7.93
C HIS A 131 -7.24 11.77 -7.57
N ALA A 132 -6.77 11.86 -6.32
CA ALA A 132 -5.80 12.87 -5.93
C ALA A 132 -4.46 12.61 -6.65
N LYS A 133 -3.71 13.67 -6.90
CA LYS A 133 -2.46 13.60 -7.68
C LYS A 133 -1.34 12.87 -6.95
N ASN A 134 -1.31 12.95 -5.63
CA ASN A 134 -0.29 12.38 -4.76
C ASN A 134 -0.89 12.01 -3.40
N ALA A 135 -0.09 11.38 -2.54
CA ALA A 135 -0.42 10.98 -1.19
C ALA A 135 0.32 11.83 -0.13
N ASP A 136 0.53 13.12 -0.42
CA ASP A 136 1.27 13.99 0.50
C ASP A 136 0.53 14.15 1.83
N ASP A 137 -0.79 14.29 1.83
CA ASP A 137 -1.58 14.38 3.07
C ASP A 137 -1.36 13.17 4.00
N LEU A 138 -1.33 11.95 3.43
CA LEU A 138 -1.04 10.74 4.21
C LEU A 138 0.40 10.71 4.71
N TRP A 139 1.33 11.18 3.87
CA TRP A 139 2.74 11.24 4.20
C TRP A 139 3.03 12.24 5.30
N ASP A 140 2.50 13.45 5.22
CA ASP A 140 2.65 14.51 6.22
C ASP A 140 2.06 14.06 7.56
N TYR A 141 0.85 13.48 7.54
CA TYR A 141 0.25 12.90 8.73
C TYR A 141 1.15 11.83 9.38
N PHE A 142 1.72 10.91 8.58
CA PHE A 142 2.60 9.87 9.10
C PHE A 142 3.87 10.45 9.73
N GLN A 143 4.46 11.45 9.10
CA GLN A 143 5.62 12.17 9.64
C GLN A 143 5.29 12.84 10.99
N ASP A 144 4.15 13.50 11.07
CA ASP A 144 3.68 14.15 12.30
C ASP A 144 3.50 13.14 13.45
N VAL A 145 2.90 11.98 13.17
CA VAL A 145 2.75 10.91 14.17
C VAL A 145 4.13 10.45 14.67
N ILE A 146 5.05 10.16 13.78
CA ILE A 146 6.39 9.68 14.14
C ILE A 146 7.16 10.75 14.95
N ALA A 147 7.10 12.00 14.53
CA ALA A 147 7.73 13.11 15.22
C ALA A 147 7.15 13.30 16.63
N TRP A 148 5.83 13.24 16.76
CA TRP A 148 5.14 13.35 18.05
C TRP A 148 5.51 12.20 18.99
N VAL A 149 5.56 10.96 18.51
CA VAL A 149 5.96 9.80 19.32
C VAL A 149 7.37 9.99 19.86
N ARG A 150 8.31 10.42 19.04
CA ARG A 150 9.70 10.66 19.46
C ARG A 150 9.83 11.78 20.48
N LEU A 151 9.00 12.81 20.32
CA LEU A 151 8.98 13.92 21.29
C LEU A 151 8.47 13.49 22.68
N ILE A 152 7.39 12.68 22.68
CA ILE A 152 6.73 12.28 23.93
C ILE A 152 7.43 11.09 24.59
N PHE A 153 8.00 10.19 23.80
CA PHE A 153 8.64 8.95 24.28
C PHE A 153 10.13 8.89 23.87
N PRO A 154 10.99 9.74 24.43
CA PRO A 154 12.41 9.79 24.04
C PRO A 154 13.16 8.47 24.35
N ASN A 155 12.67 7.68 25.31
CA ASN A 155 13.22 6.37 25.67
C ASN A 155 12.41 5.23 25.05
N TYR A 156 12.26 5.24 23.73
CA TYR A 156 11.54 4.22 23.00
C TYR A 156 12.14 2.82 23.23
N ARG A 157 11.26 1.83 23.37
CA ARG A 157 11.63 0.41 23.50
C ARG A 157 10.93 -0.41 22.42
N ARG A 158 11.57 -1.50 21.98
CA ARG A 158 11.06 -2.36 20.90
C ARG A 158 9.65 -2.91 21.17
N GLU A 159 9.31 -3.17 22.41
CA GLU A 159 7.98 -3.65 22.83
C GLU A 159 6.86 -2.65 22.51
N MET A 160 7.21 -1.41 22.26
CA MET A 160 6.28 -0.34 21.89
C MET A 160 5.93 -0.33 20.39
N SER A 161 6.55 -1.19 19.57
CA SER A 161 6.33 -1.22 18.10
C SER A 161 4.88 -1.58 17.69
N ASN A 162 4.11 -2.20 18.57
CA ASN A 162 2.72 -2.58 18.31
C ASN A 162 1.70 -1.59 18.91
N VAL A 163 2.17 -0.47 19.46
CA VAL A 163 1.27 0.57 19.99
C VAL A 163 0.58 1.27 18.82
N PRO A 164 -0.73 1.53 18.89
CA PRO A 164 -1.47 2.24 17.85
C PRO A 164 -1.18 3.75 17.92
N TRP A 165 0.02 4.15 17.52
CA TRP A 165 0.54 5.51 17.68
C TRP A 165 -0.35 6.58 17.07
N GLY A 166 -0.91 6.33 15.88
CA GLY A 166 -1.79 7.29 15.23
C GLY A 166 -3.09 7.53 16.01
N VAL A 167 -3.63 6.49 16.67
CA VAL A 167 -4.83 6.65 17.52
C VAL A 167 -4.50 7.53 18.72
N LEU A 168 -3.35 7.30 19.36
CA LEU A 168 -2.89 8.14 20.46
C LEU A 168 -2.59 9.58 20.00
N TYR A 169 -1.93 9.74 18.89
CA TYR A 169 -1.68 11.04 18.28
C TYR A 169 -2.98 11.80 18.05
N ASN A 170 -3.97 11.19 17.41
CA ASN A 170 -5.26 11.82 17.11
C ASN A 170 -5.99 12.30 18.38
N GLN A 171 -5.85 11.55 19.49
CA GLN A 171 -6.48 11.88 20.77
C GLN A 171 -5.72 12.93 21.57
N PHE A 172 -4.41 12.98 21.47
CA PHE A 172 -3.56 13.70 22.41
C PHE A 172 -2.66 14.78 21.80
N LYS A 173 -2.60 14.94 20.48
CA LYS A 173 -1.73 15.92 19.81
C LYS A 173 -1.90 17.36 20.30
N GLU A 174 -3.12 17.73 20.70
CA GLU A 174 -3.43 19.06 21.21
C GLU A 174 -3.15 19.24 22.71
N LYS A 175 -2.85 18.16 23.43
CA LYS A 175 -2.60 18.22 24.87
C LYS A 175 -1.13 18.54 25.11
N LYS A 176 -0.90 19.59 25.92
CA LYS A 176 0.44 19.86 26.48
C LYS A 176 0.71 18.83 27.56
N PHE A 177 1.73 18.03 27.39
CA PHE A 177 2.23 17.16 28.45
C PHE A 177 3.27 17.95 29.26
N ASP A 178 2.98 18.21 30.51
CA ASP A 178 3.99 18.77 31.42
C ASP A 178 5.03 17.69 31.68
N SER A 179 6.26 17.93 31.23
CA SER A 179 7.40 17.09 31.58
C SER A 179 7.69 17.29 33.09
N LYS A 180 7.24 16.35 33.91
CA LYS A 180 7.71 16.21 35.30
C LYS A 180 8.85 15.22 35.38
#